data_cc8ad4c4be7dbaa270724da18e9d5631
#
_entry.id   cc8ad4c4be7dbaa270724da18e9d5631
#
_cell.length_a   1.000
_cell.length_b   1.000
_cell.length_c   1.000
_cell.angle_alpha   90.00
_cell.angle_beta   90.00
_cell.angle_gamma   90.00
#
_symmetry.space_group_name_H-M   'P 1'
#
loop_
_entity.id
_entity.type
_entity.pdbx_description
1 polymer ?
#
loop_
_entity_poly.entity_id
_entity_poly.type
_entity_poly.pdbx_seq_one_letter_code
_entity_poly.pdbx_strand_id
1 'polypeptide(L)' 'MFAEVAFPISSFQSFTYRIPRNLTNSIQVGSRVTAILGKRSVQGVIISLNTNQIIKEI' A
#
# COMPACT_ATOMS: atom_id res chain seq x y z
N MET A 1 9.24 -6.67 0.24
CA MET A 1 8.64 -5.71 -0.69
C MET A 1 7.63 -4.83 0.03
N PHE A 2 7.59 -3.60 -0.33
CA PHE A 2 6.69 -2.62 0.28
C PHE A 2 5.86 -1.97 -0.82
N ALA A 3 4.63 -1.66 -0.51
CA ALA A 3 3.73 -1.00 -1.44
C ALA A 3 3.19 0.28 -0.82
N GLU A 4 3.13 1.31 -1.62
CA GLU A 4 2.43 2.52 -1.24
C GLU A 4 1.02 2.43 -1.78
N VAL A 5 0.04 2.55 -0.88
CA VAL A 5 -1.37 2.35 -1.21
C VAL A 5 -2.10 3.66 -0.97
N ALA A 6 -2.79 4.13 -1.99
CA ALA A 6 -3.61 5.33 -1.91
C ALA A 6 -5.05 4.96 -1.64
N PHE A 7 -5.67 5.66 -0.72
CA PHE A 7 -7.05 5.40 -0.33
C PHE A 7 -7.93 6.58 -0.73
N PRO A 8 -9.07 6.31 -1.34
CA PRO A 8 -9.99 7.38 -1.75
C PRO A 8 -10.83 7.87 -0.56
N ILE A 9 -10.16 8.45 0.39
CA ILE A 9 -10.80 9.04 1.56
C ILE A 9 -10.72 10.56 1.45
N SER A 10 -11.39 11.25 2.35
CA SER A 10 -11.58 12.69 2.22
C SER A 10 -10.27 13.47 2.07
N SER A 11 -9.19 13.03 2.68
CA SER A 11 -7.89 13.69 2.54
C SER A 11 -7.00 13.02 1.51
N PHE A 12 -7.47 11.99 0.85
CA PHE A 12 -6.75 11.28 -0.21
C PHE A 12 -5.32 10.97 0.17
N GLN A 13 -5.16 10.21 1.23
CA GLN A 13 -3.86 9.88 1.79
C GLN A 13 -3.35 8.56 1.26
N SER A 14 -2.02 8.41 1.30
CA SER A 14 -1.39 7.13 0.98
C SER A 14 -0.55 6.67 2.16
N PHE A 15 -0.41 5.36 2.28
CA PHE A 15 0.38 4.74 3.33
C PHE A 15 1.21 3.62 2.75
N THR A 16 2.35 3.35 3.39
CA THR A 16 3.25 2.29 2.98
C THR A 16 2.96 1.04 3.79
N TYR A 17 2.79 -0.09 3.09
CA TYR A 17 2.53 -1.37 3.71
C TYR A 17 3.57 -2.38 3.32
N ARG A 18 3.89 -3.29 4.23
CA ARG A 18 4.73 -4.43 3.90
C ARG A 18 3.87 -5.47 3.21
N ILE A 19 4.39 -6.00 2.11
CA ILE A 19 3.69 -7.01 1.33
C ILE A 19 4.22 -8.39 1.71
N PRO A 20 3.36 -9.33 2.11
CA PRO A 20 3.80 -10.70 2.37
C PRO A 20 4.47 -11.31 1.16
N ARG A 21 5.47 -12.14 1.41
CA ARG A 21 6.26 -12.72 0.33
C ARG A 21 5.40 -13.50 -0.65
N ASN A 22 4.40 -14.19 -0.16
CA ASN A 22 3.53 -15.02 -1.01
C ASN A 22 2.62 -14.19 -1.91
N LEU A 23 2.52 -12.89 -1.70
CA LEU A 23 1.68 -12.02 -2.51
C LEU A 23 2.47 -11.16 -3.49
N THR A 24 3.80 -11.17 -3.42
CA THR A 24 4.62 -10.25 -4.21
C THR A 24 4.47 -10.46 -5.71
N ASN A 25 4.17 -11.69 -6.13
CA ASN A 25 3.99 -11.98 -7.55
C ASN A 25 2.56 -11.72 -8.03
N SER A 26 1.66 -11.44 -7.11
CA SER A 26 0.23 -11.28 -7.43
C SER A 26 -0.19 -9.83 -7.52
N ILE A 27 0.65 -8.90 -7.11
CA ILE A 27 0.30 -7.50 -7.04
C ILE A 27 1.21 -6.67 -7.93
N GLN A 28 0.67 -5.58 -8.41
CA GLN A 28 1.41 -4.64 -9.25
C GLN A 28 0.80 -3.26 -9.08
N VAL A 29 1.50 -2.25 -9.59
CA VAL A 29 0.98 -0.89 -9.57
C VAL A 29 -0.35 -0.86 -10.30
N GLY A 30 -1.35 -0.27 -9.68
CA GLY A 30 -2.71 -0.26 -10.21
C GLY A 30 -3.61 -1.31 -9.59
N SER A 31 -3.06 -2.28 -8.89
CA SER A 31 -3.86 -3.32 -8.24
C SER A 31 -4.70 -2.72 -7.11
N ARG A 32 -5.92 -3.21 -6.97
CA ARG A 32 -6.76 -2.86 -5.85
C ARG A 32 -6.51 -3.82 -4.71
N VAL A 33 -6.38 -3.27 -3.52
CA VAL A 33 -6.12 -4.08 -2.34
C VAL A 33 -7.01 -3.60 -1.20
N THR A 34 -7.29 -4.53 -0.28
CA THR A 34 -7.97 -4.18 0.96
C THR A 34 -6.93 -4.15 2.06
N ALA A 35 -6.87 -3.05 2.79
CA ALA A 35 -5.92 -2.88 3.86
C ALA A 35 -6.63 -2.37 5.11
N ILE A 36 -5.98 -2.61 6.25
CA ILE A 36 -6.50 -2.12 7.52
C ILE A 36 -6.02 -0.69 7.71
N LEU A 37 -6.97 0.21 7.84
CA LEU A 37 -6.70 1.61 8.09
C LEU A 37 -7.34 1.97 9.42
N GLY A 38 -6.52 1.99 10.47
CA GLY A 38 -7.04 2.11 11.81
C GLY A 38 -7.78 0.84 12.20
N LYS A 39 -9.07 0.96 12.43
CA LYS A 39 -9.92 -0.18 12.80
C LYS A 39 -10.83 -0.62 11.66
N ARG A 40 -10.61 -0.10 10.47
CA ARG A 40 -11.51 -0.34 9.34
C ARG A 40 -10.75 -0.99 8.20
N SER A 41 -11.43 -1.86 7.47
CA SER A 41 -10.90 -2.38 6.21
C SER A 41 -11.30 -1.43 5.10
N VAL A 42 -10.33 -0.93 4.37
CA VAL A 42 -10.57 0.03 3.31
C VAL A 42 -9.90 -0.46 2.04
N GLN A 43 -10.59 -0.32 0.94
CA GLN A 43 -10.04 -0.68 -0.35
C GLN A 43 -9.23 0.48 -0.90
N GLY A 44 -8.02 0.17 -1.35
CA GLY A 44 -7.13 1.17 -1.91
C GLY A 44 -6.50 0.68 -3.20
N VAL A 45 -5.65 1.52 -3.79
CA VAL A 45 -4.96 1.21 -5.04
C VAL A 45 -3.46 1.35 -4.80
N ILE A 46 -2.72 0.37 -5.29
CA ILE A 46 -1.25 0.41 -5.19
C ILE A 46 -0.74 1.41 -6.21
N ILE A 47 0.00 2.40 -5.73
CA ILE A 47 0.55 3.44 -6.59
C ILE A 47 2.06 3.31 -6.76
N SER A 48 2.73 2.53 -5.91
CA SER A 48 4.17 2.36 -6.00
C SER A 48 4.56 1.06 -5.32
N LEU A 49 5.58 0.41 -5.86
CA LEU A 49 6.14 -0.81 -5.29
C LEU A 49 7.63 -0.63 -5.12
N ASN A 50 8.15 -0.99 -3.95
CA ASN A 50 9.58 -0.90 -3.65
C ASN A 50 10.05 -2.19 -3.03
N THR A 51 11.20 -2.67 -3.45
CA THR A 51 11.81 -3.86 -2.88
C THR A 51 12.53 -3.56 -1.57
N ASN A 52 12.98 -2.34 -1.41
CA ASN A 52 13.68 -1.91 -0.21
C ASN A 52 12.84 -0.87 0.52
N GLN A 53 12.85 -0.98 1.82
CA GLN A 53 12.20 0.02 2.64
C GLN A 53 13.05 1.28 2.62
N ILE A 54 12.49 2.33 2.08
CA ILE A 54 13.12 3.63 2.11
C ILE A 54 12.41 4.43 3.18
N ILE A 55 13.09 4.65 4.26
CA ILE A 55 12.56 5.49 5.33
C ILE A 55 13.06 6.89 5.05
N LYS A 56 12.15 7.74 4.67
CA LYS A 56 12.47 9.15 4.55
C LYS A 56 12.14 9.81 5.86
N GLU A 57 13.17 10.18 6.54
CA GLU A 57 12.99 11.00 7.72
C GLU A 57 13.06 12.44 7.33
N ILE A 58 12.11 13.13 7.80
CA ILE A 58 12.03 14.56 7.54
C ILE A 58 12.54 15.30 8.74
#